data_dd9a70051a8bfb6244fb9618eb234b5e
#
_entry.id   dd9a70051a8bfb6244fb9618eb234b5e
#
_cell.length_a   1.000
_cell.length_b   1.000
_cell.length_c   1.000
_cell.angle_alpha   90.00
_cell.angle_beta   90.00
_cell.angle_gamma   90.00
#
_symmetry.space_group_name_H-M   'P 1'
#
loop_
_entity.id
_entity.type
_entity.pdbx_description
1 polymer ?
#
loop_
_entity_poly.entity_id
_entity_poly.type
_entity_poly.pdbx_seq_one_letter_code
_entity_poly.pdbx_strand_id
1 'polypeptide(L)'
;RATGSKGSPASMWLRALPLLNGLSPAHRVADAPLAKRAAEEAEACELLLNSERQEGSQRLRAARTLLDYTDHPGARWEEAERHWAGLLLAEASDDLDTALTGDVEALDSGFRHLSAVLGEFPDGAGVADDAGEVLDGFLDRLPTDDACATERIAAWLGGREPGEKALERATGIVPEIEPGAKVGCGADLMADHQWAEALGRYEQVTDEYPDHELAAEARTGADDASAAIELDEVRDRLLVSTGSDIPDYCGTPAPYRKAAPYEGDGPHRALVFGDPDHKGELASSWLADGAGDAVLVICAEEPTMGATVETCPYESGLSAGGNQSVSFREKEIPIRVYEVRTGELVTERNLRVRGASCPETLEYEYLITDLGPPSEVYVTPSRDDVRNAYRSVIAP
;
A
#
# COMPACT_ATOMS: atom_id res chain seq x y z
N ARG A 1 48.81 -28.41 23.48
CA ARG A 1 49.12 -27.03 23.11
C ARG A 1 48.48 -26.13 24.16
N ALA A 2 49.33 -25.62 25.10
CA ALA A 2 48.90 -24.67 26.11
C ALA A 2 48.84 -23.28 25.45
N THR A 3 47.64 -22.73 25.33
CA THR A 3 47.40 -21.32 25.03
C THR A 3 47.53 -20.57 26.35
N GLY A 4 48.68 -19.88 26.56
CA GLY A 4 48.85 -18.98 27.68
C GLY A 4 47.89 -17.81 27.57
N SER A 5 46.91 -17.78 28.49
CA SER A 5 46.12 -16.61 28.80
C SER A 5 47.08 -15.50 29.24
N LYS A 6 47.32 -14.50 28.42
CA LYS A 6 47.94 -13.24 28.86
C LYS A 6 46.88 -12.59 29.77
N GLY A 7 47.12 -12.59 31.07
CA GLY A 7 46.25 -11.91 32.03
C GLY A 7 46.10 -10.45 31.64
N SER A 8 44.83 -10.01 31.61
CA SER A 8 44.45 -8.60 31.37
C SER A 8 45.24 -7.68 32.31
N PRO A 9 45.75 -6.50 31.86
CA PRO A 9 46.41 -5.51 32.71
C PRO A 9 45.61 -5.20 33.99
N ALA A 10 44.28 -5.17 33.91
CA ALA A 10 43.37 -4.96 35.05
C ALA A 10 43.56 -5.99 36.16
N SER A 11 43.90 -7.27 35.85
CA SER A 11 44.11 -8.29 36.83
C SER A 11 45.42 -8.14 37.61
N MET A 12 46.41 -7.41 37.10
CA MET A 12 47.67 -7.07 37.77
C MET A 12 47.48 -6.00 38.83
N TRP A 13 46.64 -4.97 38.56
CA TRP A 13 46.44 -3.83 39.46
C TRP A 13 45.55 -4.16 40.66
N LEU A 14 44.50 -4.98 40.47
CA LEU A 14 43.67 -5.49 41.58
C LEU A 14 44.49 -6.26 42.66
N ARG A 15 45.68 -6.76 42.33
CA ARG A 15 46.59 -7.40 43.27
C ARG A 15 47.47 -6.41 44.06
N ALA A 16 47.59 -5.17 43.61
CA ALA A 16 48.42 -4.15 44.26
C ALA A 16 47.69 -3.38 45.38
N LEU A 17 46.36 -3.29 45.34
CA LEU A 17 45.54 -2.59 46.33
C LEU A 17 45.72 -3.10 47.80
N PRO A 18 45.87 -4.42 48.10
CA PRO A 18 46.09 -4.89 49.44
C PRO A 18 47.46 -4.50 50.02
N LEU A 19 48.47 -4.22 49.20
CA LEU A 19 49.81 -3.87 49.63
C LEU A 19 49.89 -2.44 50.19
N LEU A 20 49.03 -1.55 49.73
CA LEU A 20 48.97 -0.15 50.22
C LEU A 20 48.34 -0.03 51.61
N ASN A 21 47.49 -0.95 51.99
CA ASN A 21 46.85 -0.97 53.33
C ASN A 21 47.79 -1.43 54.48
N GLY A 22 48.96 -1.92 54.14
CA GLY A 22 49.98 -2.37 55.13
C GLY A 22 50.99 -1.29 55.52
N LEU A 23 50.93 -0.09 54.93
CA LEU A 23 51.88 1.00 55.23
C LEU A 23 51.60 1.71 56.58
N SER A 24 52.69 2.16 57.26
CA SER A 24 52.55 2.90 58.51
C SER A 24 51.88 4.26 58.32
N PRO A 25 51.25 4.87 59.34
CA PRO A 25 50.55 6.15 59.22
C PRO A 25 51.39 7.29 58.62
N ALA A 26 52.70 7.29 58.90
CA ALA A 26 53.62 8.30 58.31
C ALA A 26 53.85 8.13 56.81
N HIS A 27 53.93 6.92 56.34
CA HIS A 27 54.00 6.63 54.91
C HIS A 27 52.66 6.90 54.21
N ARG A 28 51.52 6.64 54.87
CA ARG A 28 50.20 6.95 54.27
C ARG A 28 49.96 8.47 53.99
N VAL A 29 50.57 9.36 54.80
CA VAL A 29 50.44 10.83 54.57
C VAL A 29 51.32 11.28 53.42
N ALA A 30 52.56 10.69 53.30
CA ALA A 30 53.43 11.01 52.19
C ALA A 30 52.99 10.41 50.85
N ASP A 31 52.29 9.28 50.88
CA ASP A 31 51.85 8.59 49.67
C ASP A 31 50.33 8.78 49.35
N ALA A 32 49.65 9.70 50.06
CA ALA A 32 48.25 10.06 49.82
C ALA A 32 47.93 10.40 48.35
N PRO A 33 48.77 11.14 47.61
CA PRO A 33 48.59 11.41 46.22
C PRO A 33 48.70 10.14 45.35
N LEU A 34 49.62 9.24 45.68
CA LEU A 34 49.84 7.95 45.00
C LEU A 34 48.66 7.00 45.25
N ALA A 35 48.14 6.92 46.47
CA ALA A 35 46.98 6.12 46.83
C ALA A 35 45.68 6.63 46.10
N LYS A 36 45.52 7.93 46.01
CA LYS A 36 44.42 8.53 45.26
C LYS A 36 44.49 8.16 43.77
N ARG A 37 45.67 8.34 43.16
CA ARG A 37 45.89 7.97 41.76
C ARG A 37 45.63 6.50 41.49
N ALA A 38 46.12 5.62 42.35
CA ALA A 38 45.89 4.17 42.21
C ALA A 38 44.40 3.79 42.33
N ALA A 39 43.63 4.52 43.14
CA ALA A 39 42.19 4.32 43.25
C ALA A 39 41.46 4.80 41.96
N GLU A 40 41.84 5.95 41.42
CA GLU A 40 41.29 6.50 40.17
C GLU A 40 41.62 5.58 38.98
N GLU A 41 42.84 5.03 38.91
CA GLU A 41 43.23 4.04 37.89
C GLU A 41 42.41 2.74 38.00
N ALA A 42 42.18 2.28 39.21
CA ALA A 42 41.36 1.10 39.43
C ALA A 42 39.92 1.31 39.00
N GLU A 43 39.36 2.48 39.28
CA GLU A 43 38.01 2.85 38.91
C GLU A 43 37.86 2.98 37.39
N ALA A 44 38.82 3.63 36.69
CA ALA A 44 38.85 3.69 35.25
C ALA A 44 38.97 2.30 34.57
N CYS A 45 39.79 1.41 35.13
CA CYS A 45 39.87 0.00 34.68
C CYS A 45 38.55 -0.75 34.90
N GLU A 46 37.86 -0.50 36.01
CA GLU A 46 36.56 -1.10 36.28
C GLU A 46 35.49 -0.62 35.35
N LEU A 47 35.46 0.66 35.00
CA LEU A 47 34.58 1.25 33.99
C LEU A 47 34.84 0.64 32.61
N LEU A 48 36.10 0.48 32.21
CA LEU A 48 36.45 -0.15 30.93
C LEU A 48 35.93 -1.60 30.88
N LEU A 49 36.19 -2.40 31.94
CA LEU A 49 35.69 -3.76 32.03
C LEU A 49 34.16 -3.83 32.02
N ASN A 50 33.51 -2.86 32.65
CA ASN A 50 32.04 -2.77 32.65
C ASN A 50 31.51 -2.42 31.28
N SER A 51 32.16 -1.51 30.53
CA SER A 51 31.78 -1.18 29.16
C SER A 51 31.91 -2.37 28.21
N GLU A 52 32.87 -3.27 28.44
CA GLU A 52 33.06 -4.51 27.68
C GLU A 52 32.01 -5.60 28.00
N ARG A 53 31.43 -5.57 29.22
CA ARG A 53 30.49 -6.59 29.71
C ARG A 53 29.02 -6.24 29.61
N GLN A 54 28.71 -4.95 29.45
CA GLN A 54 27.35 -4.46 29.36
C GLN A 54 26.93 -4.35 27.87
N GLU A 55 25.64 -4.25 27.61
CA GLU A 55 25.07 -4.12 26.28
C GLU A 55 24.30 -2.81 26.15
N GLY A 56 24.15 -2.31 24.91
CA GLY A 56 23.35 -1.16 24.56
C GLY A 56 23.71 0.12 25.32
N SER A 57 22.73 0.91 25.72
CA SER A 57 22.92 2.23 26.34
C SER A 57 23.71 2.23 27.66
N GLN A 58 23.82 1.10 28.35
CA GLN A 58 24.63 0.98 29.56
C GLN A 58 26.12 0.86 29.22
N ARG A 59 26.44 0.13 28.16
CA ARG A 59 27.78 -0.01 27.59
C ARG A 59 28.31 1.35 27.15
N LEU A 60 27.52 2.09 26.36
CA LEU A 60 27.86 3.44 25.91
C LEU A 60 28.07 4.42 27.10
N ARG A 61 27.21 4.38 28.11
CA ARG A 61 27.38 5.24 29.29
C ARG A 61 28.66 4.93 30.06
N ALA A 62 28.98 3.67 30.27
CA ALA A 62 30.21 3.27 30.95
C ALA A 62 31.47 3.72 30.18
N ALA A 63 31.47 3.54 28.87
CA ALA A 63 32.56 4.00 28.01
C ALA A 63 32.67 5.55 27.98
N ARG A 64 31.55 6.27 27.93
CA ARG A 64 31.54 7.75 27.99
C ARG A 64 32.11 8.25 29.32
N THR A 65 31.78 7.64 30.44
CA THR A 65 32.29 8.00 31.77
C THR A 65 33.82 7.86 31.84
N LEU A 66 34.43 6.94 31.09
CA LEU A 66 35.90 6.83 31.02
C LEU A 66 36.55 8.12 30.45
N LEU A 67 35.90 8.81 29.53
CA LEU A 67 36.40 10.04 28.92
C LEU A 67 36.44 11.21 29.91
N ASP A 68 35.66 11.17 30.98
CA ASP A 68 35.62 12.20 32.02
C ASP A 68 36.87 12.13 32.95
N TYR A 69 37.65 11.06 32.89
CA TYR A 69 38.91 10.89 33.67
C TYR A 69 40.11 11.55 32.97
N THR A 70 39.97 12.79 32.53
CA THR A 70 40.96 13.51 31.69
C THR A 70 42.29 13.81 32.36
N ASP A 71 42.36 13.95 33.69
CA ASP A 71 43.56 14.35 34.46
C ASP A 71 44.39 13.18 34.97
N HIS A 72 44.13 11.95 34.50
CA HIS A 72 44.77 10.77 35.01
C HIS A 72 46.11 10.48 34.31
N PRO A 73 47.26 10.61 34.94
CA PRO A 73 48.59 10.44 34.30
C PRO A 73 48.92 9.01 33.87
N GLY A 74 48.07 8.05 34.15
CA GLY A 74 48.19 6.67 33.70
C GLY A 74 47.02 6.24 32.85
N ALA A 75 46.05 7.11 32.57
CA ALA A 75 44.96 6.82 31.66
C ALA A 75 45.55 6.72 30.26
N ARG A 76 45.32 5.60 29.60
CA ARG A 76 45.58 5.44 28.17
C ARG A 76 44.48 6.15 27.41
N TRP A 77 44.55 7.44 27.41
CA TRP A 77 43.55 8.35 26.87
C TRP A 77 43.16 7.97 25.43
N GLU A 78 44.14 7.79 24.59
CA GLU A 78 43.92 7.34 23.21
C GLU A 78 43.25 5.95 23.08
N GLU A 79 43.39 5.08 24.10
CA GLU A 79 42.77 3.76 24.14
C GLU A 79 41.30 3.87 24.57
N ALA A 80 40.98 4.77 25.51
CA ALA A 80 39.61 5.08 25.93
C ALA A 80 38.82 5.76 24.80
N GLU A 81 39.42 6.73 24.10
CA GLU A 81 38.84 7.38 22.94
C GLU A 81 38.57 6.40 21.80
N ARG A 82 39.54 5.56 21.43
CA ARG A 82 39.36 4.52 20.42
C ARG A 82 38.31 3.50 20.82
N HIS A 83 38.25 3.12 22.10
CA HIS A 83 37.22 2.22 22.61
C HIS A 83 35.83 2.83 22.50
N TRP A 84 35.65 4.07 22.92
CA TRP A 84 34.38 4.83 22.80
C TRP A 84 33.94 4.98 21.35
N ALA A 85 34.85 5.44 20.49
CA ALA A 85 34.59 5.57 19.05
C ALA A 85 34.19 4.22 18.44
N GLY A 86 34.93 3.14 18.76
CA GLY A 86 34.61 1.79 18.27
C GLY A 86 33.24 1.28 18.72
N LEU A 87 32.78 1.63 19.93
CA LEU A 87 31.44 1.29 20.38
C LEU A 87 30.36 2.06 19.63
N LEU A 88 30.57 3.37 19.44
CA LEU A 88 29.63 4.18 18.65
C LEU A 88 29.54 3.73 17.20
N LEU A 89 30.67 3.33 16.59
CA LEU A 89 30.70 2.80 15.23
C LEU A 89 30.00 1.44 15.12
N ALA A 90 30.16 0.59 16.14
CA ALA A 90 29.43 -0.69 16.18
C ALA A 90 27.91 -0.48 16.27
N GLU A 91 27.45 0.40 17.16
CA GLU A 91 26.02 0.75 17.26
C GLU A 91 25.53 1.42 15.95
N ALA A 92 26.34 2.31 15.34
CA ALA A 92 26.02 2.92 14.06
C ALA A 92 25.85 1.88 12.95
N SER A 93 26.75 0.88 12.89
CA SER A 93 26.66 -0.21 11.92
C SER A 93 25.41 -1.04 12.10
N ASP A 94 25.08 -1.44 13.34
CA ASP A 94 23.89 -2.23 13.67
C ASP A 94 22.59 -1.45 13.35
N ASP A 95 22.56 -0.16 13.66
CA ASP A 95 21.44 0.72 13.34
C ASP A 95 21.28 0.88 11.82
N LEU A 96 22.36 1.11 11.08
CA LEU A 96 22.36 1.25 9.63
C LEU A 96 21.99 -0.07 8.92
N ASP A 97 22.40 -1.22 9.47
CA ASP A 97 21.95 -2.53 8.99
C ASP A 97 20.43 -2.69 9.14
N THR A 98 19.88 -2.27 10.27
CA THR A 98 18.44 -2.25 10.51
C THR A 98 17.74 -1.28 9.56
N ALA A 99 18.33 -0.10 9.33
CA ALA A 99 17.80 0.93 8.44
C ALA A 99 17.60 0.46 7.00
N LEU A 100 18.36 -0.54 6.51
CA LEU A 100 18.17 -1.12 5.17
C LEU A 100 16.80 -1.79 4.96
N THR A 101 16.08 -2.06 6.04
CA THR A 101 14.68 -2.49 5.96
C THR A 101 13.69 -1.31 5.78
N GLY A 102 14.20 -0.08 5.70
CA GLY A 102 13.41 1.14 5.64
C GLY A 102 13.00 1.68 7.01
N ASP A 103 13.66 1.25 8.09
CA ASP A 103 13.47 1.79 9.44
C ASP A 103 14.15 3.15 9.57
N VAL A 104 13.34 4.21 9.56
CA VAL A 104 13.80 5.60 9.62
C VAL A 104 14.34 5.98 11.00
N GLU A 105 13.87 5.35 12.09
CA GLU A 105 14.39 5.59 13.43
C GLU A 105 15.79 5.01 13.59
N ALA A 106 16.01 3.81 13.07
CA ALA A 106 17.32 3.20 13.01
C ALA A 106 18.29 4.02 12.13
N LEU A 107 17.82 4.53 10.99
CA LEU A 107 18.60 5.41 10.12
C LEU A 107 19.06 6.68 10.85
N ASP A 108 18.12 7.37 11.54
CA ASP A 108 18.44 8.56 12.33
C ASP A 108 19.44 8.27 13.46
N SER A 109 19.29 7.14 14.13
CA SER A 109 20.20 6.70 15.18
C SER A 109 21.62 6.41 14.66
N GLY A 110 21.71 5.66 13.56
CA GLY A 110 22.99 5.33 12.93
C GLY A 110 23.77 6.57 12.50
N PHE A 111 23.11 7.51 11.80
CA PHE A 111 23.73 8.78 11.41
C PHE A 111 24.08 9.66 12.60
N ARG A 112 23.31 9.65 13.68
CA ARG A 112 23.62 10.37 14.93
C ARG A 112 24.88 9.81 15.58
N HIS A 113 25.07 8.49 15.61
CA HIS A 113 26.27 7.86 16.13
C HIS A 113 27.50 8.17 15.27
N LEU A 114 27.37 8.11 13.93
CA LEU A 114 28.45 8.53 13.01
C LEU A 114 28.84 10.00 13.23
N SER A 115 27.86 10.90 13.32
CA SER A 115 28.09 12.32 13.56
C SER A 115 28.76 12.58 14.91
N ALA A 116 28.37 11.84 15.96
CA ALA A 116 29.02 11.94 17.25
C ALA A 116 30.50 11.55 17.20
N VAL A 117 30.84 10.47 16.48
CA VAL A 117 32.23 10.02 16.29
C VAL A 117 33.04 11.11 15.54
N LEU A 118 32.53 11.58 14.40
CA LEU A 118 33.20 12.57 13.57
C LEU A 118 33.32 13.94 14.25
N GLY A 119 32.37 14.30 15.11
CA GLY A 119 32.37 15.55 15.87
C GLY A 119 33.28 15.52 17.10
N GLU A 120 33.35 14.40 17.81
CA GLU A 120 34.15 14.26 19.04
C GLU A 120 35.63 13.95 18.73
N PHE A 121 35.95 13.30 17.60
CA PHE A 121 37.28 12.86 17.25
C PHE A 121 37.74 13.32 15.82
N PRO A 122 37.70 14.66 15.55
CA PRO A 122 37.94 15.16 14.20
C PRO A 122 39.37 14.88 13.68
N ASP A 123 40.34 14.76 14.59
CA ASP A 123 41.76 14.51 14.32
C ASP A 123 42.24 13.17 14.88
N GLY A 124 41.35 12.30 15.37
CA GLY A 124 41.66 11.00 15.94
C GLY A 124 42.22 10.04 14.90
N ALA A 125 43.42 9.48 15.17
CA ALA A 125 44.14 8.60 14.25
C ALA A 125 43.27 7.39 13.85
N GLY A 126 42.80 7.39 12.60
CA GLY A 126 42.03 6.29 12.00
C GLY A 126 40.52 6.29 12.26
N VAL A 127 39.99 7.02 13.25
CA VAL A 127 38.56 7.00 13.61
C VAL A 127 37.69 7.56 12.48
N ALA A 128 38.17 8.58 11.78
CA ALA A 128 37.43 9.15 10.64
C ALA A 128 37.40 8.17 9.45
N ASP A 129 38.46 7.41 9.26
CA ASP A 129 38.52 6.37 8.20
C ASP A 129 37.57 5.21 8.56
N ASP A 130 37.59 4.75 9.82
CA ASP A 130 36.66 3.70 10.31
C ASP A 130 35.19 4.13 10.17
N ALA A 131 34.86 5.39 10.48
CA ALA A 131 33.51 5.94 10.28
C ALA A 131 33.13 6.00 8.79
N GLY A 132 34.11 6.31 7.93
CA GLY A 132 33.98 6.25 6.48
C GLY A 132 33.66 4.84 5.99
N GLU A 133 34.35 3.82 6.51
CA GLU A 133 34.10 2.42 6.15
C GLU A 133 32.69 1.95 6.54
N VAL A 134 32.18 2.34 7.73
CA VAL A 134 30.81 2.03 8.15
C VAL A 134 29.78 2.70 7.22
N LEU A 135 30.01 3.98 6.89
CA LEU A 135 29.14 4.69 5.95
C LEU A 135 29.16 4.06 4.55
N ASP A 136 30.34 3.75 4.03
CA ASP A 136 30.49 3.12 2.73
C ASP A 136 29.82 1.77 2.68
N GLY A 137 30.00 0.94 3.71
CA GLY A 137 29.34 -0.35 3.82
C GLY A 137 27.82 -0.27 3.82
N PHE A 138 27.23 0.84 4.32
CA PHE A 138 25.79 1.10 4.22
C PHE A 138 25.43 1.56 2.80
N LEU A 139 26.14 2.54 2.24
CA LEU A 139 25.84 3.14 0.93
C LEU A 139 25.99 2.13 -0.21
N ASP A 140 26.98 1.25 -0.15
CA ASP A 140 27.23 0.21 -1.16
C ASP A 140 26.11 -0.84 -1.24
N ARG A 141 25.22 -0.89 -0.23
CA ARG A 141 24.06 -1.78 -0.18
C ARG A 141 22.77 -1.11 -0.68
N LEU A 142 22.83 0.14 -1.11
CA LEU A 142 21.73 0.86 -1.72
C LEU A 142 21.87 0.84 -3.25
N PRO A 143 20.78 0.65 -4.02
CA PRO A 143 19.42 0.37 -3.53
C PRO A 143 19.29 -1.04 -2.94
N THR A 144 18.38 -1.22 -1.99
CA THR A 144 18.02 -2.55 -1.44
C THR A 144 17.09 -3.30 -2.40
N ASP A 145 16.88 -4.62 -2.14
CA ASP A 145 15.90 -5.42 -2.89
C ASP A 145 14.44 -4.97 -2.64
N ASP A 146 14.17 -4.28 -1.52
CA ASP A 146 12.90 -3.64 -1.21
C ASP A 146 12.92 -2.18 -1.69
N ALA A 147 12.20 -1.92 -2.80
CA ALA A 147 12.16 -0.60 -3.40
C ALA A 147 11.50 0.44 -2.46
N CYS A 148 10.48 0.06 -1.71
CA CYS A 148 9.84 0.96 -0.75
C CYS A 148 10.71 1.26 0.47
N ALA A 149 11.58 0.32 0.89
CA ALA A 149 12.60 0.59 1.89
C ALA A 149 13.62 1.60 1.38
N THR A 150 14.14 1.39 0.16
CA THR A 150 15.06 2.32 -0.49
C THR A 150 14.45 3.71 -0.65
N GLU A 151 13.18 3.82 -1.02
CA GLU A 151 12.47 5.09 -1.16
C GLU A 151 12.40 5.84 0.18
N ARG A 152 12.08 5.15 1.27
CA ARG A 152 12.06 5.75 2.61
C ARG A 152 13.44 6.26 3.04
N ILE A 153 14.51 5.49 2.74
CA ILE A 153 15.89 5.90 3.02
C ILE A 153 16.25 7.14 2.19
N ALA A 154 15.98 7.12 0.88
CA ALA A 154 16.26 8.24 -0.01
C ALA A 154 15.51 9.51 0.40
N ALA A 155 14.22 9.39 0.74
CA ALA A 155 13.41 10.51 1.23
C ALA A 155 13.94 11.10 2.55
N TRP A 156 14.38 10.24 3.49
CA TRP A 156 15.00 10.70 4.72
C TRP A 156 16.31 11.45 4.46
N LEU A 157 17.18 10.90 3.61
CA LEU A 157 18.45 11.53 3.24
C LEU A 157 18.22 12.86 2.51
N GLY A 158 17.31 12.89 1.54
CA GLY A 158 16.98 14.10 0.75
C GLY A 158 16.36 15.22 1.58
N GLY A 159 15.70 14.90 2.69
CA GLY A 159 15.12 15.88 3.63
C GLY A 159 16.14 16.48 4.61
N ARG A 160 17.42 16.12 4.56
CA ARG A 160 18.46 16.62 5.47
C ARG A 160 19.26 17.77 4.86
N GLU A 161 19.54 18.77 5.68
CA GLU A 161 20.44 19.85 5.28
C GLU A 161 21.89 19.35 5.25
N PRO A 162 22.68 19.64 4.19
CA PRO A 162 24.08 19.29 4.14
C PRO A 162 24.85 20.14 5.15
N GLY A 163 25.20 19.61 6.29
CA GLY A 163 25.97 20.28 7.36
C GLY A 163 27.06 19.42 7.96
N GLU A 164 26.95 18.11 7.80
CA GLU A 164 27.88 17.12 8.34
C GLU A 164 28.47 16.27 7.20
N LYS A 165 29.78 16.00 7.24
CA LYS A 165 30.49 15.29 6.17
C LYS A 165 29.88 13.93 5.81
N ALA A 166 29.38 13.20 6.80
CA ALA A 166 28.73 11.90 6.57
C ALA A 166 27.40 12.06 5.81
N LEU A 167 26.56 13.03 6.20
CA LEU A 167 25.31 13.34 5.53
C LEU A 167 25.53 13.90 4.13
N GLU A 168 26.51 14.79 3.95
CA GLU A 168 26.83 15.36 2.63
C GLU A 168 27.16 14.27 1.60
N ARG A 169 27.92 13.26 2.01
CA ARG A 169 28.23 12.12 1.15
C ARG A 169 27.01 11.24 0.88
N ALA A 170 26.22 10.96 1.90
CA ALA A 170 25.04 10.13 1.79
C ALA A 170 23.93 10.79 0.95
N THR A 171 23.72 12.11 1.10
CA THR A 171 22.75 12.85 0.27
C THR A 171 23.15 12.89 -1.21
N GLY A 172 24.43 12.76 -1.51
CA GLY A 172 24.95 12.76 -2.87
C GLY A 172 24.44 11.61 -3.74
N ILE A 173 24.06 10.47 -3.17
CA ILE A 173 23.54 9.32 -3.92
C ILE A 173 22.02 9.38 -4.18
N VAL A 174 21.30 10.28 -3.49
CA VAL A 174 19.81 10.35 -3.58
C VAL A 174 19.32 10.50 -5.02
N PRO A 175 19.89 11.41 -5.86
CA PRO A 175 19.41 11.55 -7.25
C PRO A 175 19.59 10.30 -8.10
N GLU A 176 20.52 9.40 -7.73
CA GLU A 176 20.78 8.16 -8.47
C GLU A 176 19.79 7.06 -8.08
N ILE A 177 19.43 6.95 -6.80
CA ILE A 177 18.62 5.83 -6.30
C ILE A 177 17.13 6.16 -6.21
N GLU A 178 16.76 7.40 -5.93
CA GLU A 178 15.38 7.80 -5.61
C GLU A 178 14.40 7.55 -6.77
N PRO A 179 14.70 7.90 -8.04
CA PRO A 179 13.77 7.66 -9.13
C PRO A 179 13.45 6.17 -9.31
N GLY A 180 14.47 5.31 -9.24
CA GLY A 180 14.29 3.86 -9.32
C GLY A 180 13.51 3.29 -8.14
N ALA A 181 13.80 3.77 -6.94
CA ALA A 181 13.10 3.37 -5.72
C ALA A 181 11.60 3.76 -5.76
N LYS A 182 11.28 4.97 -6.20
CA LYS A 182 9.89 5.43 -6.35
C LYS A 182 9.12 4.61 -7.38
N VAL A 183 9.72 4.32 -8.55
CA VAL A 183 9.09 3.49 -9.59
C VAL A 183 8.87 2.06 -9.09
N GLY A 184 9.90 1.45 -8.48
CA GLY A 184 9.80 0.11 -7.93
C GLY A 184 8.76 0.01 -6.81
N CYS A 185 8.78 0.95 -5.85
CA CYS A 185 7.77 1.00 -4.79
C CYS A 185 6.36 1.21 -5.35
N GLY A 186 6.21 2.03 -6.39
CA GLY A 186 4.94 2.17 -7.11
C GLY A 186 4.46 0.84 -7.68
N ALA A 187 5.36 0.02 -8.25
CA ALA A 187 5.01 -1.30 -8.79
C ALA A 187 4.59 -2.29 -7.67
N ASP A 188 5.29 -2.28 -6.53
CA ASP A 188 4.92 -3.11 -5.37
C ASP A 188 3.54 -2.71 -4.83
N LEU A 189 3.28 -1.41 -4.69
CA LEU A 189 1.99 -0.88 -4.28
C LEU A 189 0.86 -1.25 -5.26
N MET A 190 1.14 -1.26 -6.57
CA MET A 190 0.20 -1.74 -7.59
C MET A 190 -0.15 -3.22 -7.38
N ALA A 191 0.84 -4.07 -7.09
CA ALA A 191 0.64 -5.49 -6.82
C ALA A 191 -0.20 -5.72 -5.55
N ASP A 192 -0.06 -4.83 -4.56
CA ASP A 192 -0.80 -4.87 -3.29
C ASP A 192 -2.15 -4.14 -3.35
N HIS A 193 -2.61 -3.71 -4.54
CA HIS A 193 -3.88 -2.99 -4.75
C HIS A 193 -3.96 -1.63 -4.04
N GLN A 194 -2.82 -1.02 -3.75
CA GLN A 194 -2.72 0.31 -3.14
C GLN A 194 -2.57 1.38 -4.25
N TRP A 195 -3.60 1.49 -5.10
CA TRP A 195 -3.56 2.26 -6.34
C TRP A 195 -3.25 3.75 -6.14
N ALA A 196 -3.82 4.36 -5.10
CA ALA A 196 -3.66 5.79 -4.85
C ALA A 196 -2.23 6.13 -4.39
N GLU A 197 -1.64 5.27 -3.54
CA GLU A 197 -0.27 5.40 -3.10
C GLU A 197 0.71 5.16 -4.26
N ALA A 198 0.45 4.15 -5.10
CA ALA A 198 1.23 3.87 -6.30
C ALA A 198 1.22 5.06 -7.26
N LEU A 199 0.03 5.63 -7.53
CA LEU A 199 -0.12 6.82 -8.37
C LEU A 199 0.75 7.97 -7.86
N GLY A 200 0.71 8.24 -6.54
CA GLY A 200 1.51 9.29 -5.92
C GLY A 200 3.01 9.09 -6.12
N ARG A 201 3.51 7.84 -6.08
CA ARG A 201 4.94 7.55 -6.33
C ARG A 201 5.33 7.82 -7.78
N TYR A 202 4.51 7.38 -8.73
CA TYR A 202 4.78 7.61 -10.15
C TYR A 202 4.70 9.10 -10.53
N GLU A 203 3.73 9.85 -10.00
CA GLU A 203 3.59 11.29 -10.22
C GLU A 203 4.80 12.04 -9.69
N GLN A 204 5.32 11.69 -8.50
CA GLN A 204 6.53 12.29 -7.97
C GLN A 204 7.72 12.12 -8.92
N VAL A 205 7.90 10.95 -9.54
CA VAL A 205 8.99 10.74 -10.50
C VAL A 205 8.80 11.61 -11.74
N THR A 206 7.58 11.75 -12.25
CA THR A 206 7.32 12.57 -13.44
C THR A 206 7.49 14.06 -13.18
N ASP A 207 7.23 14.52 -11.95
CA ASP A 207 7.31 15.94 -11.57
C ASP A 207 8.73 16.34 -11.15
N GLU A 208 9.40 15.51 -10.35
CA GLU A 208 10.73 15.82 -9.80
C GLU A 208 11.86 15.45 -10.75
N TYR A 209 11.66 14.40 -11.60
CA TYR A 209 12.66 13.84 -12.52
C TYR A 209 12.14 13.70 -13.95
N PRO A 210 11.60 14.77 -14.58
CA PRO A 210 10.91 14.69 -15.89
C PRO A 210 11.81 14.22 -17.03
N ASP A 211 13.12 14.45 -16.94
CA ASP A 211 14.13 14.09 -17.94
C ASP A 211 14.86 12.77 -17.63
N HIS A 212 14.53 12.10 -16.54
CA HIS A 212 15.13 10.83 -16.17
C HIS A 212 14.63 9.71 -17.09
N GLU A 213 15.47 8.69 -17.33
CA GLU A 213 15.13 7.55 -18.19
C GLU A 213 13.87 6.79 -17.76
N LEU A 214 13.58 6.75 -16.45
CA LEU A 214 12.39 6.12 -15.86
C LEU A 214 11.12 6.98 -15.94
N ALA A 215 11.20 8.24 -16.36
CA ALA A 215 10.03 9.12 -16.42
C ALA A 215 8.93 8.60 -17.36
N ALA A 216 9.31 7.90 -18.45
CA ALA A 216 8.34 7.30 -19.36
C ALA A 216 7.62 6.10 -18.73
N GLU A 217 8.34 5.27 -17.99
CA GLU A 217 7.79 4.15 -17.22
C GLU A 217 6.87 4.65 -16.11
N ALA A 218 7.30 5.67 -15.36
CA ALA A 218 6.49 6.30 -14.33
C ALA A 218 5.16 6.86 -14.89
N ARG A 219 5.17 7.51 -16.07
CA ARG A 219 3.92 7.96 -16.72
C ARG A 219 2.98 6.81 -17.05
N THR A 220 3.52 5.69 -17.53
CA THR A 220 2.72 4.49 -17.81
C THR A 220 2.15 3.91 -16.51
N GLY A 221 2.97 3.80 -15.46
CA GLY A 221 2.53 3.35 -14.14
C GLY A 221 1.43 4.26 -13.55
N ALA A 222 1.58 5.57 -13.68
CA ALA A 222 0.55 6.53 -13.24
C ALA A 222 -0.76 6.38 -14.01
N ASP A 223 -0.70 6.14 -15.34
CA ASP A 223 -1.89 5.87 -16.15
C ASP A 223 -2.56 4.54 -15.74
N ASP A 224 -1.78 3.51 -15.46
CA ASP A 224 -2.29 2.22 -15.00
C ASP A 224 -2.91 2.31 -13.59
N ALA A 225 -2.26 3.02 -12.68
CA ALA A 225 -2.77 3.26 -11.32
C ALA A 225 -4.09 4.06 -11.35
N SER A 226 -4.13 5.13 -12.12
CA SER A 226 -5.36 5.92 -12.29
C SER A 226 -6.49 5.09 -12.88
N ALA A 227 -6.20 4.24 -13.87
CA ALA A 227 -7.21 3.37 -14.46
C ALA A 227 -7.68 2.29 -13.47
N ALA A 228 -6.81 1.79 -12.60
CA ALA A 228 -7.20 0.86 -11.55
C ALA A 228 -8.13 1.51 -10.52
N ILE A 229 -7.88 2.75 -10.14
CA ILE A 229 -8.76 3.55 -9.26
C ILE A 229 -10.14 3.73 -9.91
N GLU A 230 -10.19 4.14 -11.20
CA GLU A 230 -11.44 4.28 -11.94
C GLU A 230 -12.23 2.98 -12.00
N LEU A 231 -11.56 1.85 -12.28
CA LEU A 231 -12.20 0.55 -12.32
C LEU A 231 -12.76 0.12 -10.97
N ASP A 232 -12.05 0.41 -9.91
CA ASP A 232 -12.47 0.09 -8.54
C ASP A 232 -13.71 0.93 -8.15
N GLU A 233 -13.73 2.20 -8.48
CA GLU A 233 -14.88 3.08 -8.31
C GLU A 233 -16.11 2.58 -9.08
N VAL A 234 -15.92 2.15 -10.34
CA VAL A 234 -17.02 1.54 -11.13
C VAL A 234 -17.52 0.27 -10.47
N ARG A 235 -16.62 -0.61 -10.00
CA ARG A 235 -16.99 -1.84 -9.29
C ARG A 235 -17.81 -1.57 -8.03
N ASP A 236 -17.37 -0.62 -7.22
CA ASP A 236 -18.06 -0.24 -5.99
C ASP A 236 -19.47 0.28 -6.28
N ARG A 237 -19.62 1.14 -7.29
CA ARG A 237 -20.93 1.66 -7.70
C ARG A 237 -21.84 0.62 -8.34
N LEU A 238 -21.29 -0.47 -8.89
CA LEU A 238 -22.05 -1.59 -9.45
C LEU A 238 -22.51 -2.60 -8.39
N LEU A 239 -22.05 -2.47 -7.14
CA LEU A 239 -22.55 -3.29 -6.04
C LEU A 239 -24.02 -3.00 -5.78
N VAL A 240 -24.82 -4.06 -5.75
CA VAL A 240 -26.25 -3.97 -5.47
C VAL A 240 -26.46 -4.04 -3.95
N SER A 241 -27.08 -3.02 -3.39
CA SER A 241 -27.41 -2.97 -1.97
C SER A 241 -28.54 -3.95 -1.62
N THR A 242 -28.55 -4.46 -0.39
CA THR A 242 -29.60 -5.37 0.09
C THR A 242 -30.97 -4.72 -0.06
N GLY A 243 -31.86 -5.32 -0.85
CA GLY A 243 -33.23 -4.84 -1.10
C GLY A 243 -33.39 -3.92 -2.32
N SER A 244 -32.36 -3.78 -3.15
CA SER A 244 -32.43 -3.10 -4.44
C SER A 244 -31.94 -4.04 -5.54
N ASP A 245 -32.58 -4.03 -6.72
CA ASP A 245 -32.09 -4.73 -7.91
C ASP A 245 -31.28 -3.79 -8.84
N ILE A 246 -31.16 -2.53 -8.46
CA ILE A 246 -30.51 -1.47 -9.24
C ILE A 246 -29.33 -0.93 -8.42
N PRO A 247 -28.11 -0.93 -8.96
CA PRO A 247 -26.90 -0.40 -8.32
C PRO A 247 -26.88 1.12 -8.34
N ASP A 248 -26.04 1.71 -7.45
CA ASP A 248 -25.84 3.17 -7.38
C ASP A 248 -25.30 3.75 -8.69
N TYR A 249 -24.59 2.96 -9.50
CA TYR A 249 -24.11 3.34 -10.84
C TYR A 249 -25.24 3.88 -11.72
N CYS A 250 -26.42 3.34 -11.62
CA CYS A 250 -27.58 3.78 -12.42
C CYS A 250 -28.09 5.19 -12.09
N GLY A 251 -27.73 5.71 -10.92
CA GLY A 251 -28.02 7.08 -10.49
C GLY A 251 -26.83 8.03 -10.64
N THR A 252 -25.64 7.51 -10.38
CA THR A 252 -24.38 8.26 -10.40
C THR A 252 -23.32 7.45 -11.12
N PRO A 253 -23.30 7.41 -12.47
CA PRO A 253 -22.31 6.66 -13.23
C PRO A 253 -20.90 7.19 -12.99
N ALA A 254 -19.89 6.29 -13.08
CA ALA A 254 -18.48 6.62 -13.04
C ALA A 254 -17.80 6.14 -14.33
N PRO A 255 -16.81 6.84 -14.85
CA PRO A 255 -16.07 6.44 -16.04
C PRO A 255 -14.98 5.42 -15.70
N TYR A 256 -14.68 4.53 -16.67
CA TYR A 256 -13.46 3.73 -16.71
C TYR A 256 -12.83 3.87 -18.09
N ARG A 257 -11.86 4.78 -18.23
CA ARG A 257 -11.27 5.19 -19.51
C ARG A 257 -10.64 4.07 -20.34
N LYS A 258 -10.24 2.93 -19.70
CA LYS A 258 -9.68 1.77 -20.41
C LYS A 258 -10.75 0.77 -20.88
N ALA A 259 -12.03 1.00 -20.59
CA ALA A 259 -13.11 0.22 -21.19
C ALA A 259 -13.12 0.41 -22.71
N ALA A 260 -13.58 -0.62 -23.44
CA ALA A 260 -13.76 -0.51 -24.88
C ALA A 260 -14.83 0.53 -25.21
N PRO A 261 -14.68 1.30 -26.29
CA PRO A 261 -15.67 2.31 -26.70
C PRO A 261 -16.95 1.65 -27.23
N TYR A 262 -18.07 2.35 -27.06
CA TYR A 262 -19.35 1.98 -27.69
C TYR A 262 -19.36 2.46 -29.14
N GLU A 263 -18.67 1.74 -30.02
CA GLU A 263 -18.53 2.05 -31.44
C GLU A 263 -18.68 0.78 -32.30
N GLY A 264 -19.21 0.94 -33.51
CA GLY A 264 -19.38 -0.16 -34.49
C GLY A 264 -20.62 -1.02 -34.22
N ASP A 265 -20.69 -2.15 -34.93
CA ASP A 265 -21.90 -3.00 -35.01
C ASP A 265 -22.08 -3.95 -33.79
N GLY A 266 -21.16 -3.96 -32.84
CA GLY A 266 -21.21 -4.82 -31.66
C GLY A 266 -20.93 -6.31 -31.93
N PRO A 267 -21.28 -7.24 -31.02
CA PRO A 267 -21.99 -6.97 -29.78
C PRO A 267 -21.13 -6.24 -28.74
N HIS A 268 -21.72 -5.24 -28.11
CA HIS A 268 -21.11 -4.49 -27.01
C HIS A 268 -21.48 -5.17 -25.71
N ARG A 269 -20.51 -5.79 -25.02
CA ARG A 269 -20.77 -6.53 -23.79
C ARG A 269 -21.36 -5.62 -22.73
N ALA A 270 -22.46 -6.05 -22.11
CA ALA A 270 -23.23 -5.24 -21.20
C ALA A 270 -23.41 -5.91 -19.82
N LEU A 271 -23.42 -5.09 -18.77
CA LEU A 271 -23.97 -5.46 -17.46
C LEU A 271 -25.43 -4.99 -17.43
N VAL A 272 -26.36 -5.89 -17.09
CA VAL A 272 -27.82 -5.63 -17.07
C VAL A 272 -28.32 -5.73 -15.64
N PHE A 273 -28.98 -4.69 -15.17
CA PHE A 273 -29.58 -4.57 -13.83
C PHE A 273 -31.06 -4.20 -13.91
N GLY A 274 -31.84 -4.63 -12.92
CA GLY A 274 -33.27 -4.31 -12.79
C GLY A 274 -34.22 -5.15 -13.66
N ASP A 275 -33.70 -6.10 -14.45
CA ASP A 275 -34.52 -7.00 -15.28
C ASP A 275 -34.08 -8.47 -15.11
N PRO A 276 -34.33 -9.07 -13.92
CA PRO A 276 -33.91 -10.44 -13.65
C PRO A 276 -34.57 -11.47 -14.55
N ASP A 277 -35.81 -11.23 -14.98
CA ASP A 277 -36.61 -12.15 -15.77
C ASP A 277 -36.03 -12.39 -17.17
N HIS A 278 -35.47 -11.34 -17.77
CA HIS A 278 -34.98 -11.41 -19.17
C HIS A 278 -33.48 -11.54 -19.29
N LYS A 279 -32.70 -11.18 -18.27
CA LYS A 279 -31.24 -11.29 -18.29
C LYS A 279 -30.76 -12.71 -18.67
N GLY A 280 -31.42 -13.74 -18.13
CA GLY A 280 -31.10 -15.14 -18.44
C GLY A 280 -31.38 -15.60 -19.88
N GLU A 281 -32.17 -14.82 -20.64
CA GLU A 281 -32.53 -15.11 -22.02
C GLU A 281 -31.59 -14.44 -23.04
N LEU A 282 -30.71 -13.52 -22.59
CA LEU A 282 -29.73 -12.86 -23.43
C LEU A 282 -28.61 -13.82 -23.83
N ALA A 283 -27.96 -13.56 -24.96
CA ALA A 283 -26.80 -14.33 -25.37
C ALA A 283 -25.63 -14.11 -24.41
N SER A 284 -24.90 -15.16 -24.04
CA SER A 284 -23.73 -15.04 -23.16
C SER A 284 -22.64 -14.13 -23.74
N SER A 285 -22.52 -14.06 -25.06
CA SER A 285 -21.61 -13.15 -25.76
C SER A 285 -22.00 -11.66 -25.63
N TRP A 286 -23.22 -11.38 -25.19
CA TRP A 286 -23.74 -10.02 -24.95
C TRP A 286 -23.52 -9.56 -23.51
N LEU A 287 -23.29 -10.48 -22.61
CA LEU A 287 -23.12 -10.18 -21.19
C LEU A 287 -21.64 -10.04 -20.86
N ALA A 288 -21.32 -9.03 -20.06
CA ALA A 288 -20.01 -8.84 -19.47
C ALA A 288 -19.90 -9.68 -18.18
N ASP A 289 -18.69 -10.21 -17.92
CA ASP A 289 -18.40 -10.96 -16.70
C ASP A 289 -18.17 -10.02 -15.50
N GLY A 290 -17.80 -8.76 -15.77
CA GLY A 290 -17.59 -7.74 -14.77
C GLY A 290 -17.32 -6.36 -15.38
N ALA A 291 -17.05 -5.38 -14.51
CA ALA A 291 -16.82 -3.99 -14.90
C ALA A 291 -15.67 -3.82 -15.91
N GLY A 292 -14.60 -4.64 -15.77
CA GLY A 292 -13.39 -4.49 -16.60
C GLY A 292 -13.55 -4.87 -18.06
N ASP A 293 -14.57 -5.67 -18.41
CA ASP A 293 -14.86 -6.10 -19.78
C ASP A 293 -16.22 -5.61 -20.31
N ALA A 294 -16.90 -4.78 -19.51
CA ALA A 294 -18.14 -4.17 -19.90
C ALA A 294 -17.91 -2.94 -20.79
N VAL A 295 -18.69 -2.83 -21.84
CA VAL A 295 -18.82 -1.62 -22.67
C VAL A 295 -19.99 -0.78 -22.21
N LEU A 296 -21.08 -1.45 -21.82
CA LEU A 296 -22.33 -0.82 -21.41
C LEU A 296 -22.79 -1.27 -20.03
N VAL A 297 -23.45 -0.37 -19.32
CA VAL A 297 -24.32 -0.67 -18.17
C VAL A 297 -25.75 -0.34 -18.57
N ILE A 298 -26.65 -1.31 -18.51
CA ILE A 298 -28.06 -1.18 -18.80
C ILE A 298 -28.84 -1.25 -17.47
N CYS A 299 -29.50 -0.16 -17.15
CA CYS A 299 -30.34 0.01 -15.98
C CYS A 299 -31.80 -0.07 -16.40
N ALA A 300 -32.47 -1.16 -16.10
CA ALA A 300 -33.89 -1.35 -16.40
C ALA A 300 -34.74 -1.00 -15.17
N GLU A 301 -35.87 -0.36 -15.42
CA GLU A 301 -36.85 -0.03 -14.38
C GLU A 301 -38.02 -1.05 -14.42
N GLU A 302 -38.94 -0.93 -13.50
CA GLU A 302 -40.16 -1.73 -13.45
C GLU A 302 -40.91 -1.69 -14.79
N PRO A 303 -41.27 -2.82 -15.37
CA PRO A 303 -42.01 -2.87 -16.64
C PRO A 303 -43.40 -2.29 -16.52
N THR A 304 -43.86 -1.64 -17.57
CA THR A 304 -45.21 -1.09 -17.70
C THR A 304 -45.97 -1.75 -18.83
N MET A 305 -47.32 -1.66 -18.77
CA MET A 305 -48.21 -2.21 -19.80
C MET A 305 -48.08 -1.39 -21.09
N GLY A 306 -47.59 -2.00 -22.13
CA GLY A 306 -47.45 -1.42 -23.46
C GLY A 306 -48.70 -1.53 -24.31
N ALA A 307 -48.55 -1.63 -25.64
CA ALA A 307 -49.66 -1.74 -26.59
C ALA A 307 -50.41 -3.08 -26.42
N THR A 308 -51.73 -3.07 -26.65
CA THR A 308 -52.51 -4.31 -26.70
C THR A 308 -52.12 -5.11 -27.94
N VAL A 309 -51.73 -6.35 -27.76
CA VAL A 309 -51.43 -7.27 -28.85
C VAL A 309 -52.68 -7.99 -29.32
N GLU A 310 -53.47 -8.51 -28.36
CA GLU A 310 -54.69 -9.25 -28.65
C GLU A 310 -55.62 -9.25 -27.41
N THR A 311 -56.90 -9.47 -27.61
CA THR A 311 -57.90 -9.62 -26.53
C THR A 311 -58.66 -10.90 -26.74
N CYS A 312 -58.65 -11.78 -25.75
CA CYS A 312 -59.22 -13.12 -25.84
C CYS A 312 -60.26 -13.38 -24.74
N PRO A 313 -61.34 -14.06 -25.11
CA PRO A 313 -62.34 -14.46 -24.10
C PRO A 313 -61.91 -15.71 -23.37
N TYR A 314 -62.01 -15.71 -22.05
CA TYR A 314 -61.78 -16.88 -21.20
C TYR A 314 -63.03 -17.20 -20.41
N GLU A 315 -63.35 -18.47 -20.28
CA GLU A 315 -64.43 -18.92 -19.41
C GLU A 315 -64.00 -18.75 -17.96
N SER A 316 -64.79 -17.99 -17.19
CA SER A 316 -64.57 -17.81 -15.77
C SER A 316 -65.49 -18.71 -15.00
N GLY A 317 -64.95 -19.55 -14.10
CA GLY A 317 -65.77 -20.41 -13.22
C GLY A 317 -66.69 -19.66 -12.27
N LEU A 318 -66.54 -18.34 -12.13
CA LEU A 318 -67.34 -17.46 -11.25
C LEU A 318 -68.59 -16.90 -11.94
N SER A 319 -68.62 -16.86 -13.25
CA SER A 319 -69.76 -16.33 -13.99
C SER A 319 -70.52 -17.48 -14.62
N ALA A 320 -71.78 -17.72 -14.19
CA ALA A 320 -72.61 -18.73 -14.80
C ALA A 320 -72.78 -18.47 -16.31
N GLY A 321 -71.88 -19.01 -17.12
CA GLY A 321 -71.87 -18.90 -18.58
C GLY A 321 -71.30 -17.58 -19.16
N GLY A 322 -70.51 -16.81 -18.41
CA GLY A 322 -69.92 -15.55 -18.88
C GLY A 322 -68.44 -15.70 -19.26
N ASN A 323 -68.10 -15.27 -20.48
CA ASN A 323 -66.71 -15.11 -20.87
C ASN A 323 -66.18 -13.77 -20.33
N GLN A 324 -64.96 -13.82 -19.74
CA GLN A 324 -64.24 -12.61 -19.38
C GLN A 324 -63.16 -12.32 -20.46
N SER A 325 -63.16 -11.11 -20.95
CA SER A 325 -62.16 -10.67 -21.95
C SER A 325 -60.90 -10.24 -21.25
N VAL A 326 -59.74 -10.81 -21.64
CA VAL A 326 -58.44 -10.49 -21.15
C VAL A 326 -57.57 -9.92 -22.28
N SER A 327 -57.01 -8.74 -22.09
CA SER A 327 -56.15 -8.06 -23.04
C SER A 327 -54.68 -8.42 -22.78
N PHE A 328 -54.02 -8.97 -23.78
CA PHE A 328 -52.59 -9.27 -23.73
C PHE A 328 -51.79 -8.04 -24.21
N ARG A 329 -50.89 -7.58 -23.34
CA ARG A 329 -50.13 -6.34 -23.53
C ARG A 329 -48.66 -6.61 -23.75
N GLU A 330 -48.00 -5.83 -24.66
CA GLU A 330 -46.54 -5.80 -24.73
C GLU A 330 -45.99 -5.38 -23.36
N LYS A 331 -44.77 -5.88 -23.02
CA LYS A 331 -44.05 -5.43 -21.83
C LYS A 331 -43.16 -4.26 -22.26
N GLU A 332 -43.40 -3.07 -21.75
CA GLU A 332 -42.54 -1.91 -21.97
C GLU A 332 -41.64 -1.72 -20.76
N ILE A 333 -40.30 -1.81 -20.98
CA ILE A 333 -39.27 -1.72 -19.95
C ILE A 333 -38.51 -0.40 -20.17
N PRO A 334 -38.67 0.60 -19.31
CA PRO A 334 -37.84 1.80 -19.37
C PRO A 334 -36.38 1.43 -19.07
N ILE A 335 -35.46 1.86 -19.91
CA ILE A 335 -34.03 1.62 -19.73
C ILE A 335 -33.24 2.90 -19.84
N ARG A 336 -32.18 3.01 -19.04
CA ARG A 336 -31.06 3.94 -19.21
C ARG A 336 -29.81 3.13 -19.52
N VAL A 337 -29.07 3.54 -20.52
CA VAL A 337 -27.86 2.85 -20.99
C VAL A 337 -26.70 3.80 -20.89
N TYR A 338 -25.67 3.39 -20.18
CA TYR A 338 -24.45 4.17 -19.99
C TYR A 338 -23.27 3.47 -20.64
N GLU A 339 -22.39 4.25 -21.28
CA GLU A 339 -21.09 3.78 -21.72
C GLU A 339 -20.14 3.74 -20.52
N VAL A 340 -19.50 2.59 -20.27
CA VAL A 340 -18.58 2.43 -19.13
C VAL A 340 -17.33 3.30 -19.27
N ARG A 341 -16.86 3.49 -20.50
CA ARG A 341 -15.65 4.26 -20.79
C ARG A 341 -15.74 5.72 -20.34
N THR A 342 -16.89 6.33 -20.58
CA THR A 342 -17.12 7.76 -20.33
C THR A 342 -18.02 8.04 -19.12
N GLY A 343 -18.81 7.06 -18.70
CA GLY A 343 -19.90 7.25 -17.74
C GLY A 343 -21.09 8.01 -18.32
N GLU A 344 -21.09 8.32 -19.62
CA GLU A 344 -22.13 9.11 -20.25
C GLU A 344 -23.36 8.27 -20.61
N LEU A 345 -24.54 8.94 -20.58
CA LEU A 345 -25.80 8.34 -21.01
C LEU A 345 -25.81 8.20 -22.54
N VAL A 346 -25.80 6.96 -23.02
CA VAL A 346 -25.92 6.63 -24.45
C VAL A 346 -27.35 6.81 -24.95
N THR A 347 -28.32 6.28 -24.20
CA THR A 347 -29.73 6.36 -24.55
C THR A 347 -30.63 6.13 -23.32
N GLU A 348 -31.79 6.78 -23.36
CA GLU A 348 -32.91 6.53 -22.46
C GLU A 348 -34.14 6.28 -23.30
N ARG A 349 -34.77 5.10 -23.13
CA ARG A 349 -35.94 4.70 -23.92
C ARG A 349 -36.67 3.52 -23.30
N ASN A 350 -37.86 3.22 -23.83
CA ASN A 350 -38.60 2.01 -23.49
C ASN A 350 -38.23 0.86 -24.45
N LEU A 351 -37.78 -0.28 -23.93
CA LEU A 351 -37.71 -1.51 -24.70
C LEU A 351 -39.11 -2.12 -24.79
N ARG A 352 -39.49 -2.59 -26.00
CA ARG A 352 -40.75 -3.30 -26.20
C ARG A 352 -40.47 -4.78 -26.38
N VAL A 353 -40.91 -5.55 -25.38
CA VAL A 353 -40.81 -6.99 -25.42
C VAL A 353 -42.17 -7.55 -25.86
N ARG A 354 -42.17 -8.14 -27.05
CA ARG A 354 -43.32 -8.83 -27.63
C ARG A 354 -43.34 -10.28 -27.15
N GLY A 355 -44.45 -10.98 -27.45
CA GLY A 355 -44.54 -12.39 -27.12
C GLY A 355 -45.84 -13.00 -27.61
N ALA A 356 -46.03 -14.26 -27.25
CA ALA A 356 -47.27 -14.98 -27.52
C ALA A 356 -48.43 -14.43 -26.67
N SER A 357 -49.60 -14.35 -27.29
CA SER A 357 -50.87 -13.98 -26.68
C SER A 357 -51.81 -15.16 -26.68
N CYS A 358 -52.89 -15.04 -25.95
CA CYS A 358 -54.05 -15.93 -26.00
C CYS A 358 -53.79 -17.43 -25.87
N PRO A 359 -53.11 -17.87 -24.81
CA PRO A 359 -52.91 -19.30 -24.55
C PRO A 359 -54.30 -19.99 -24.38
N GLU A 360 -54.38 -21.29 -24.65
CA GLU A 360 -55.64 -22.06 -24.44
C GLU A 360 -56.12 -22.02 -23.00
N THR A 361 -55.21 -21.94 -22.04
CA THR A 361 -55.48 -21.83 -20.61
C THR A 361 -54.70 -20.66 -20.05
N LEU A 362 -55.37 -19.75 -19.34
CA LEU A 362 -54.77 -18.63 -18.63
C LEU A 362 -54.63 -18.98 -17.16
N GLU A 363 -53.38 -19.09 -16.69
CA GLU A 363 -53.08 -19.26 -15.26
C GLU A 363 -52.96 -17.88 -14.63
N TYR A 364 -53.58 -17.69 -13.44
CA TYR A 364 -53.50 -16.47 -12.64
C TYR A 364 -53.53 -16.77 -11.16
N GLU A 365 -52.94 -15.92 -10.36
CA GLU A 365 -52.92 -16.04 -8.91
C GLU A 365 -54.06 -15.23 -8.24
N TYR A 366 -54.64 -15.78 -7.18
CA TYR A 366 -55.56 -15.05 -6.32
C TYR A 366 -55.24 -15.27 -4.85
N LEU A 367 -55.42 -14.22 -4.01
CA LEU A 367 -54.96 -14.26 -2.61
C LEU A 367 -55.95 -14.96 -1.65
N ILE A 368 -57.26 -14.69 -1.72
CA ILE A 368 -58.26 -15.19 -0.79
C ILE A 368 -59.49 -15.67 -1.54
N THR A 369 -59.97 -14.91 -2.49
CA THR A 369 -61.18 -15.20 -3.25
C THR A 369 -60.87 -15.05 -4.73
N ASP A 370 -61.23 -16.08 -5.50
CA ASP A 370 -61.10 -15.99 -6.96
C ASP A 370 -62.14 -15.02 -7.51
N LEU A 371 -61.70 -13.90 -8.06
CA LEU A 371 -62.56 -12.87 -8.68
C LEU A 371 -62.53 -12.97 -10.23
N GLY A 372 -61.92 -14.03 -10.75
CA GLY A 372 -61.67 -14.22 -12.18
C GLY A 372 -60.33 -13.66 -12.64
N PRO A 373 -59.95 -13.95 -13.89
CA PRO A 373 -58.66 -13.49 -14.45
C PRO A 373 -58.57 -11.97 -14.49
N PRO A 374 -57.38 -11.37 -14.38
CA PRO A 374 -57.16 -9.95 -14.56
C PRO A 374 -57.60 -9.51 -15.96
N SER A 375 -58.08 -8.27 -16.10
CA SER A 375 -58.50 -7.72 -17.39
C SER A 375 -57.35 -7.50 -18.39
N GLU A 376 -56.13 -7.36 -17.87
CA GLU A 376 -54.94 -7.16 -18.64
C GLU A 376 -53.80 -8.03 -18.08
N VAL A 377 -53.01 -8.64 -18.96
CA VAL A 377 -51.82 -9.45 -18.64
C VAL A 377 -50.72 -9.15 -19.66
N TYR A 378 -49.48 -9.38 -19.28
CA TYR A 378 -48.38 -9.34 -20.21
C TYR A 378 -48.40 -10.52 -21.19
N VAL A 379 -47.95 -10.31 -22.43
CA VAL A 379 -47.63 -11.38 -23.36
C VAL A 379 -46.55 -12.29 -22.79
N THR A 380 -46.44 -13.52 -23.26
CA THR A 380 -45.38 -14.47 -22.87
C THR A 380 -44.26 -14.39 -23.90
N PRO A 381 -43.12 -13.72 -23.58
CA PRO A 381 -42.02 -13.58 -24.53
C PRO A 381 -41.26 -14.89 -24.71
N SER A 382 -40.83 -15.15 -25.95
CA SER A 382 -39.80 -16.14 -26.24
C SER A 382 -38.41 -15.55 -26.04
N ARG A 383 -37.39 -16.41 -25.97
CA ARG A 383 -35.99 -16.00 -25.93
C ARG A 383 -35.63 -15.05 -27.09
N ASP A 384 -36.15 -15.30 -28.27
CA ASP A 384 -35.87 -14.47 -29.46
C ASP A 384 -36.56 -13.09 -29.35
N ASP A 385 -37.77 -13.02 -28.75
CA ASP A 385 -38.44 -11.75 -28.51
C ASP A 385 -37.64 -10.85 -27.58
N VAL A 386 -37.11 -11.44 -26.47
CA VAL A 386 -36.24 -10.74 -25.53
C VAL A 386 -34.96 -10.24 -26.22
N ARG A 387 -34.26 -11.14 -26.96
CA ARG A 387 -33.05 -10.76 -27.69
C ARG A 387 -33.29 -9.67 -28.73
N ASN A 388 -34.43 -9.73 -29.45
CA ASN A 388 -34.76 -8.71 -30.43
C ASN A 388 -35.00 -7.35 -29.76
N ALA A 389 -35.59 -7.30 -28.59
CA ALA A 389 -35.78 -6.05 -27.85
C ALA A 389 -34.43 -5.40 -27.46
N TYR A 390 -33.49 -6.18 -26.95
CA TYR A 390 -32.17 -5.70 -26.53
C TYR A 390 -31.18 -5.51 -27.69
N ARG A 391 -31.38 -6.14 -28.82
CA ARG A 391 -30.47 -6.08 -29.98
C ARG A 391 -30.10 -4.66 -30.38
N SER A 392 -31.07 -3.77 -30.44
CA SER A 392 -30.87 -2.39 -30.88
C SER A 392 -30.00 -1.53 -29.93
N VAL A 393 -29.58 -2.09 -28.79
CA VAL A 393 -28.65 -1.47 -27.81
C VAL A 393 -27.32 -2.20 -27.81
N ILE A 394 -27.38 -3.54 -27.74
CA ILE A 394 -26.19 -4.35 -27.52
C ILE A 394 -25.48 -4.71 -28.85
N ALA A 395 -26.25 -4.91 -29.92
CA ALA A 395 -25.73 -5.28 -31.25
C ALA A 395 -26.54 -4.54 -32.33
N PRO A 396 -26.43 -3.18 -32.39
CA PRO A 396 -27.19 -2.33 -33.26
C PRO A 396 -26.93 -2.56 -34.75
#